data_685e37c64c27df35d65fef46109b5455
#
_entry.id   685e37c64c27df35d65fef46109b5455
#
_cell.length_a   1.000
_cell.length_b   1.000
_cell.length_c   1.000
_cell.angle_alpha   90.00
_cell.angle_beta   90.00
_cell.angle_gamma   90.00
#
_symmetry.space_group_name_H-M   'P 1'
#
loop_
_entity.id
_entity.type
_entity.pdbx_description
1 polymer ?
#
loop_
_entity_poly.entity_id
_entity_poly.type
_entity_poly.pdbx_seq_one_letter_code
_entity_poly.pdbx_strand_id
1 'polypeptide(L)'
;MTRIPARPFRSREWFAAPGRLDMAALYLERFMNYGITPKELTSGRPIIGIAQSGSDLTPCNRIHLETVKRVKAGIEAAGGIPMEFPTHPIFENCRRPTAAIDRNLAYLGLVEIL
;
A
#
# COMPACT_ATOMS: atom_id res chain seq x y z
N MET A 1 1.75 25.11 4.59
CA MET A 1 0.99 24.73 5.77
C MET A 1 0.02 23.62 5.42
N THR A 2 0.26 22.45 5.95
CA THR A 2 -0.61 21.29 5.70
C THR A 2 -1.90 21.44 6.50
N ARG A 3 -3.02 21.58 5.79
CA ARG A 3 -4.33 21.52 6.45
C ARG A 3 -4.58 20.10 6.92
N ILE A 4 -4.91 19.96 8.21
CA ILE A 4 -5.40 18.69 8.73
C ILE A 4 -6.71 18.38 7.98
N PRO A 5 -6.83 17.23 7.33
CA PRO A 5 -8.05 16.91 6.60
C PRO A 5 -9.25 16.90 7.55
N ALA A 6 -10.39 17.42 7.08
CA ALA A 6 -11.62 17.48 7.85
C ALA A 6 -12.16 16.08 8.22
N ARG A 7 -11.73 15.05 7.49
CA ARG A 7 -12.08 13.66 7.76
C ARG A 7 -10.84 12.88 8.19
N PRO A 8 -10.97 12.01 9.19
CA PRO A 8 -9.87 11.11 9.52
C PRO A 8 -9.54 10.21 8.32
N PHE A 9 -8.28 9.82 8.20
CA PHE A 9 -7.87 8.88 7.17
C PHE A 9 -8.59 7.54 7.36
N ARG A 10 -9.02 6.90 6.27
CA ARG A 10 -9.68 5.59 6.29
C ARG A 10 -8.86 4.54 7.05
N SER A 11 -7.56 4.59 6.90
CA SER A 11 -6.64 3.66 7.56
C SER A 11 -6.69 3.73 9.09
N ARG A 12 -7.15 4.82 9.68
CA ARG A 12 -7.31 4.90 11.13
C ARG A 12 -8.37 3.95 11.66
N GLU A 13 -9.40 3.68 10.86
CA GLU A 13 -10.47 2.77 11.24
C GLU A 13 -10.02 1.32 11.30
N TRP A 14 -8.94 0.97 10.61
CA TRP A 14 -8.42 -0.40 10.60
C TRP A 14 -7.99 -0.88 11.99
N PHE A 15 -7.48 0.03 12.81
CA PHE A 15 -6.87 -0.30 14.11
C PHE A 15 -7.55 0.34 15.30
N ALA A 16 -8.54 1.18 15.09
CA ALA A 16 -9.18 1.96 16.15
C ALA A 16 -10.69 2.10 15.95
N ALA A 17 -11.33 1.09 15.35
CA ALA A 17 -12.78 1.11 15.13
C ALA A 17 -13.51 1.09 16.48
N PRO A 18 -14.37 2.07 16.76
CA PRO A 18 -15.16 2.09 17.99
C PRO A 18 -16.05 0.85 18.12
N GLY A 19 -16.05 0.22 19.28
CA GLY A 19 -16.88 -0.95 19.55
C GLY A 19 -16.37 -2.28 18.99
N ARG A 20 -15.22 -2.31 18.34
CA ARG A 20 -14.62 -3.51 17.75
C ARG A 20 -13.18 -3.69 18.19
N LEU A 21 -12.93 -3.58 19.51
CA LEU A 21 -11.58 -3.68 20.08
C LEU A 21 -10.93 -5.05 19.85
N ASP A 22 -11.71 -6.12 19.85
CA ASP A 22 -11.24 -7.47 19.58
C ASP A 22 -10.65 -7.60 18.16
N MET A 23 -11.36 -7.07 17.16
CA MET A 23 -10.92 -7.09 15.78
C MET A 23 -9.72 -6.16 15.56
N ALA A 24 -9.71 -5.00 16.20
CA ALA A 24 -8.59 -4.08 16.13
C ALA A 24 -7.30 -4.71 16.66
N ALA A 25 -7.37 -5.41 17.78
CA ALA A 25 -6.21 -6.11 18.35
C ALA A 25 -5.68 -7.20 17.41
N LEU A 26 -6.57 -7.96 16.78
CA LEU A 26 -6.20 -8.99 15.82
C LEU A 26 -5.48 -8.42 14.60
N TYR A 27 -5.97 -7.33 14.05
CA TYR A 27 -5.36 -6.69 12.89
C TYR A 27 -4.01 -6.04 13.24
N LEU A 28 -3.91 -5.42 14.41
CA LEU A 28 -2.64 -4.90 14.91
C LEU A 28 -1.57 -6.00 14.98
N GLU A 29 -1.91 -7.15 15.53
CA GLU A 29 -1.00 -8.28 15.63
C GLU A 29 -0.49 -8.72 14.26
N ARG A 30 -1.36 -8.79 13.26
CA ARG A 30 -0.99 -9.20 11.90
C ARG A 30 0.03 -8.25 11.28
N PHE A 31 -0.16 -6.97 11.44
CA PHE A 31 0.77 -5.97 10.91
C PHE A 31 2.09 -5.94 11.68
N MET A 32 2.08 -6.25 12.97
CA MET A 32 3.30 -6.35 13.78
C MET A 32 4.25 -7.41 13.27
N ASN A 33 3.73 -8.48 12.67
CA ASN A 33 4.56 -9.54 12.10
C ASN A 33 5.46 -9.06 10.96
N TYR A 34 5.16 -7.90 10.38
CA TYR A 34 5.98 -7.28 9.34
C TYR A 34 6.93 -6.22 9.89
N GLY A 35 7.09 -6.14 11.21
CA GLY A 35 8.02 -5.20 11.83
C GLY A 35 7.46 -3.79 12.06
N ILE A 36 6.17 -3.58 11.82
CA ILE A 36 5.51 -2.30 12.10
C ILE A 36 5.05 -2.31 13.55
N THR A 37 5.44 -1.29 14.33
CA THR A 37 5.10 -1.26 15.75
C THR A 37 3.64 -0.86 15.98
N PRO A 38 3.00 -1.33 17.07
CA PRO A 38 1.65 -0.86 17.43
C PRO A 38 1.58 0.64 17.61
N LYS A 39 2.64 1.23 18.12
CA LYS A 39 2.74 2.69 18.31
C LYS A 39 2.63 3.43 16.98
N GLU A 40 3.30 2.95 15.94
CA GLU A 40 3.19 3.53 14.59
C GLU A 40 1.78 3.38 14.03
N LEU A 41 1.19 2.18 14.15
CA LEU A 41 -0.14 1.89 13.61
C LEU A 41 -1.24 2.70 14.28
N THR A 42 -1.10 3.02 15.57
CA THR A 42 -2.09 3.79 16.33
C THR A 42 -1.75 5.28 16.43
N SER A 43 -0.64 5.72 15.85
CA SER A 43 -0.15 7.10 15.94
C SER A 43 -1.02 8.12 15.21
N GLY A 44 -1.92 7.69 14.34
CA GLY A 44 -2.70 8.58 13.49
C GLY A 44 -1.94 9.08 12.26
N ARG A 45 -0.73 8.61 12.03
CA ARG A 45 0.01 8.91 10.81
C ARG A 45 -0.70 8.32 9.59
N PRO A 46 -0.69 9.02 8.45
CA PRO A 46 -1.31 8.48 7.25
C PRO A 46 -0.54 7.25 6.76
N ILE A 47 -1.28 6.25 6.33
CA ILE A 47 -0.72 5.13 5.58
C ILE A 47 -0.71 5.53 4.12
N ILE A 48 0.48 5.52 3.53
CA ILE A 48 0.67 5.87 2.13
C ILE A 48 0.93 4.60 1.34
N GLY A 49 -0.02 4.23 0.51
CA GLY A 49 0.10 3.06 -0.35
C GLY A 49 1.05 3.31 -1.52
N ILE A 50 1.89 2.34 -1.81
CA ILE A 50 2.78 2.37 -2.96
C ILE A 50 2.36 1.23 -3.88
N ALA A 51 1.67 1.57 -4.97
CA ALA A 51 1.33 0.62 -6.02
C ALA A 51 2.57 0.40 -6.88
N GLN A 52 3.16 -0.78 -6.85
CA GLN A 52 4.36 -1.04 -7.62
C GLN A 52 4.17 -2.25 -8.55
N SER A 53 4.64 -2.11 -9.77
CA SER A 53 4.46 -3.09 -10.86
C SER A 53 5.75 -3.86 -11.20
N GLY A 54 6.80 -3.73 -10.40
CA GLY A 54 8.05 -4.46 -10.62
C GLY A 54 7.89 -5.95 -10.29
N SER A 55 8.37 -6.80 -11.17
CA SER A 55 8.40 -8.25 -10.95
C SER A 55 9.35 -8.90 -11.96
N ASP A 56 9.64 -10.17 -11.76
CA ASP A 56 10.44 -10.94 -12.72
C ASP A 56 9.72 -11.10 -14.07
N LEU A 57 8.40 -11.01 -14.07
CA LEU A 57 7.59 -11.07 -15.30
C LEU A 57 7.47 -9.72 -15.99
N THR A 58 8.06 -8.67 -15.44
CA THR A 58 8.05 -7.32 -16.03
C THR A 58 9.47 -6.76 -16.08
N PRO A 59 10.30 -7.20 -17.02
CA PRO A 59 11.70 -6.79 -17.05
C PRO A 59 11.91 -5.28 -17.12
N CYS A 60 11.01 -4.57 -17.81
CA CYS A 60 11.08 -3.10 -17.93
C CYS A 60 10.88 -2.37 -16.60
N ASN A 61 10.19 -3.00 -15.65
CA ASN A 61 9.85 -2.38 -14.38
C ASN A 61 10.63 -2.99 -13.19
N ARG A 62 11.61 -3.83 -13.44
CA ARG A 62 12.39 -4.46 -12.35
C ARG A 62 13.05 -3.46 -11.44
N ILE A 63 13.46 -2.31 -11.97
CA ILE A 63 14.06 -1.25 -11.16
C ILE A 63 13.11 -0.70 -10.10
N HIS A 64 11.81 -0.84 -10.29
CA HIS A 64 10.82 -0.40 -9.30
C HIS A 64 10.99 -1.11 -7.96
N LEU A 65 11.48 -2.35 -7.96
CA LEU A 65 11.78 -3.10 -6.73
C LEU A 65 12.85 -2.39 -5.89
N GLU A 66 13.80 -1.74 -6.53
CA GLU A 66 14.83 -0.95 -5.83
C GLU A 66 14.35 0.47 -5.54
N THR A 67 13.65 1.08 -6.48
CA THR A 67 13.12 2.45 -6.33
C THR A 67 12.15 2.54 -5.15
N VAL A 68 11.35 1.52 -4.91
CA VAL A 68 10.37 1.52 -3.81
C VAL A 68 11.04 1.71 -2.44
N LYS A 69 12.25 1.24 -2.26
CA LYS A 69 13.00 1.42 -1.01
C LYS A 69 13.25 2.90 -0.72
N ARG A 70 13.59 3.67 -1.74
CA ARG A 70 13.80 5.12 -1.62
C ARG A 70 12.48 5.87 -1.42
N VAL A 71 11.43 5.42 -2.09
CA VAL A 71 10.08 5.99 -1.91
C VAL A 71 9.61 5.77 -0.47
N LYS A 72 9.80 4.57 0.07
CA LYS A 72 9.48 4.28 1.48
C LYS A 72 10.23 5.21 2.43
N ALA A 73 11.52 5.37 2.21
CA ALA A 73 12.34 6.26 3.05
C ALA A 73 11.85 7.70 3.00
N GLY A 74 11.46 8.19 1.82
CA GLY A 74 10.90 9.54 1.67
C GLY A 74 9.56 9.71 2.39
N ILE A 75 8.69 8.71 2.31
CA ILE A 75 7.39 8.72 3.01
C ILE A 75 7.60 8.73 4.53
N GLU A 76 8.52 7.91 5.04
CA GLU A 76 8.85 7.87 6.47
C GLU A 76 9.43 9.21 6.94
N ALA A 77 10.31 9.80 6.16
CA ALA A 77 10.89 11.11 6.47
C ALA A 77 9.83 12.22 6.53
N ALA A 78 8.78 12.11 5.74
CA ALA A 78 7.66 13.05 5.73
C ALA A 78 6.60 12.77 6.82
N GLY A 79 6.76 11.69 7.59
CA GLY A 79 5.86 11.35 8.70
C GLY A 79 4.72 10.39 8.33
N GLY A 80 4.76 9.77 7.15
CA GLY A 80 3.80 8.74 6.75
C GLY A 80 4.29 7.33 7.07
N ILE A 81 3.39 6.37 6.96
CA ILE A 81 3.71 4.94 7.04
C ILE A 81 3.61 4.36 5.65
N PRO A 82 4.73 3.95 5.01
CA PRO A 82 4.69 3.42 3.67
C PRO A 82 4.24 1.95 3.67
N MET A 83 3.35 1.61 2.76
CA MET A 83 2.96 0.22 2.52
C MET A 83 2.94 -0.04 1.02
N GLU A 84 3.82 -0.92 0.55
CA GLU A 84 3.80 -1.30 -0.87
C GLU A 84 2.87 -2.47 -1.11
N PHE A 85 2.28 -2.48 -2.29
CA PHE A 85 1.49 -3.60 -2.76
C PHE A 85 1.72 -3.79 -4.27
N PRO A 86 1.66 -5.03 -4.76
CA PRO A 86 1.85 -5.28 -6.18
C PRO A 86 0.62 -4.88 -6.99
N THR A 87 0.87 -4.37 -8.19
CA THR A 87 -0.20 -4.09 -9.15
C THR A 87 0.30 -4.44 -10.54
N HIS A 88 -0.52 -5.16 -11.30
CA HIS A 88 -0.24 -5.55 -12.69
C HIS A 88 1.21 -6.04 -12.92
N PRO A 89 1.61 -7.17 -12.34
CA PRO A 89 3.01 -7.61 -12.31
C PRO A 89 3.49 -8.30 -13.59
N ILE A 90 2.74 -8.22 -14.70
CA ILE A 90 3.09 -8.81 -15.99
C ILE A 90 3.30 -7.72 -17.03
N PHE A 91 4.18 -7.99 -18.01
CA PHE A 91 4.37 -7.07 -19.11
C PHE A 91 3.59 -7.53 -20.36
N GLU A 92 3.59 -6.69 -21.38
CA GLU A 92 2.71 -6.85 -22.55
C GLU A 92 2.85 -8.17 -23.30
N ASN A 93 4.02 -8.82 -23.25
CA ASN A 93 4.27 -10.10 -23.91
C ASN A 93 3.83 -11.33 -23.12
N CYS A 94 3.46 -11.18 -21.85
CA CYS A 94 3.04 -12.30 -21.02
C CYS A 94 1.72 -12.91 -21.48
N ARG A 95 0.93 -12.16 -22.25
CA ARG A 95 -0.36 -12.61 -22.78
C ARG A 95 -0.55 -12.14 -24.20
N ARG A 96 -0.98 -13.05 -25.06
CA ARG A 96 -1.27 -12.76 -26.46
C ARG A 96 -2.76 -12.51 -26.69
N PRO A 97 -3.14 -11.59 -27.55
CA PRO A 97 -2.29 -10.70 -28.35
C PRO A 97 -1.69 -9.54 -27.55
N THR A 98 -2.24 -9.23 -26.37
CA THR A 98 -1.75 -8.17 -25.51
C THR A 98 -2.23 -8.35 -24.08
N ALA A 99 -1.50 -7.83 -23.11
CA ALA A 99 -1.90 -7.80 -21.70
C ALA A 99 -2.86 -6.65 -21.37
N ALA A 100 -3.34 -5.90 -22.33
CA ALA A 100 -4.20 -4.73 -22.11
C ALA A 100 -5.49 -5.04 -21.33
N ILE A 101 -6.11 -6.21 -21.59
CA ILE A 101 -7.32 -6.63 -20.87
C ILE A 101 -7.02 -6.87 -19.40
N ASP A 102 -5.91 -7.56 -19.10
CA ASP A 102 -5.50 -7.82 -17.72
C ASP A 102 -5.16 -6.51 -17.00
N ARG A 103 -4.58 -5.55 -17.70
CA ARG A 103 -4.31 -4.22 -17.17
C ARG A 103 -5.61 -3.51 -16.78
N ASN A 104 -6.64 -3.58 -17.60
CA ASN A 104 -7.93 -2.99 -17.29
C ASN A 104 -8.57 -3.64 -16.06
N LEU A 105 -8.45 -4.95 -15.90
CA LEU A 105 -8.92 -5.64 -14.70
C LEU A 105 -8.13 -5.23 -13.45
N ALA A 106 -6.84 -4.99 -13.59
CA ALA A 106 -6.00 -4.52 -12.48
C ALA A 106 -6.45 -3.15 -11.96
N TYR A 107 -7.00 -2.29 -12.81
CA TYR A 107 -7.52 -0.99 -12.38
C TYR A 107 -8.70 -1.13 -11.42
N LEU A 108 -9.54 -2.14 -11.57
CA LEU A 108 -10.64 -2.39 -10.65
C LEU A 108 -10.13 -2.70 -9.24
N GLY A 109 -9.10 -3.55 -9.14
CA GLY A 109 -8.45 -3.85 -7.86
C GLY A 109 -7.81 -2.61 -7.24
N LEU A 110 -7.18 -1.77 -8.04
CA LEU A 110 -6.55 -0.55 -7.56
C LEU A 110 -7.58 0.44 -7.01
N VAL A 111 -8.72 0.59 -7.68
CA VAL A 111 -9.81 1.44 -7.20
C VAL A 111 -10.35 0.95 -5.86
N GLU A 112 -10.43 -0.36 -5.67
CA GLU A 112 -10.88 -0.96 -4.40
C GLU A 112 -9.90 -0.67 -3.26
N ILE A 113 -8.60 -0.65 -3.55
CA ILE A 113 -7.57 -0.36 -2.55
C ILE A 113 -7.61 1.12 -2.12
N LEU A 114 -7.83 2.01 -3.07
CA LEU A 114 -7.84 3.46 -2.82
C LEU A 114 -9.16 3.91 -2.21
#